data_25449b2a25d67607aaeeba0537cbd23f
#
_entry.id   25449b2a25d67607aaeeba0537cbd23f
#
_cell.length_a   1.000
_cell.length_b   1.000
_cell.length_c   1.000
_cell.angle_alpha   90.00
_cell.angle_beta   90.00
_cell.angle_gamma   90.00
#
_symmetry.space_group_name_H-M   'P 1'
#
loop_
_entity.id
_entity.type
_entity.pdbx_description
1 polymer ?
#
loop_
_entity_poly.entity_id
_entity_poly.type
_entity_poly.pdbx_seq_one_letter_code
_entity_poly.pdbx_strand_id
1 'polypeptide(L)'
;MNGVPINRDPSNNELQLIVALYSRGDFKKALSLSKQLCTRFPESAMPFNLYGAVHAALFEYDLAVESYAQAIKIDPTSADFYSNMASAQVDRGEIDGAIKSYQKAIEIDPNYAEAYSDLGLAFQKKDKLEEAIDCFNRALAIDSNFAEAHSNIANAMQKTGNVEAAINSCKRALEINPSLAAAHYNLGGALHQTGELDAALISYRRAAASDPNLDSAFLNSGKVLQDKGDLAGAIENFQTALSLNQNEAETHYSLGVALHDSGNLGNAHESYKRALILDPKHSLAATNLAKLLYENKQFREAAEIFSLNENSESQQYLLKCLYEEGSETAVLTQLKKLIDNGEKNAVIGSYVSRAHNRDGIELRNPYCQKPLNFVHHKSLLHIVDFPATFDRIATTLLTDSAAEHRAQTLLTNGIQTAGNVFSQCGELGREIEMIIRTEIKNYRKHFEGSNEGLIRNWPEKYTLSGWIVSMVEGGKLAAHMHDSGWLTGSIYITVPPKSQPDSGNLVVSSEDVENEVAVSENRRSIDVITGSLCLFPSSLLHYTRPFNAKEKRVVLAFDMIPL
;
A
#
# COMPACT_ATOMS: atom_id res chain seq x y z
N MET A 1 61.32 -53.36 -11.05
CA MET A 1 59.91 -52.98 -11.50
C MET A 1 59.77 -51.48 -11.30
N ASN A 2 59.92 -50.73 -12.36
CA ASN A 2 59.79 -49.28 -12.31
C ASN A 2 58.30 -48.98 -12.15
N GLY A 3 57.90 -48.59 -10.95
CA GLY A 3 56.52 -48.08 -10.70
C GLY A 3 56.32 -46.80 -11.52
N VAL A 4 55.40 -46.83 -12.49
CA VAL A 4 54.89 -45.67 -13.17
C VAL A 4 54.32 -44.80 -12.03
N PRO A 5 54.66 -43.51 -11.93
CA PRO A 5 54.03 -42.63 -10.88
C PRO A 5 52.53 -42.63 -11.10
N ILE A 6 51.79 -43.15 -10.13
CA ILE A 6 50.33 -43.05 -10.11
C ILE A 6 50.06 -41.57 -10.01
N ASN A 7 49.56 -40.98 -11.11
CA ASN A 7 49.19 -39.57 -11.15
C ASN A 7 48.03 -39.41 -10.15
N ARG A 8 48.25 -38.69 -9.04
CA ARG A 8 47.27 -38.52 -7.97
C ARG A 8 46.18 -37.51 -8.31
N ASP A 9 46.45 -36.70 -9.36
CA ASP A 9 45.56 -35.66 -9.84
C ASP A 9 45.17 -35.84 -11.30
N PRO A 10 43.96 -35.44 -11.72
CA PRO A 10 43.58 -35.40 -13.13
C PRO A 10 44.43 -34.39 -13.90
N SER A 11 44.58 -34.62 -15.19
CA SER A 11 45.26 -33.66 -16.06
C SER A 11 44.45 -32.36 -16.18
N ASN A 12 45.13 -31.24 -16.41
CA ASN A 12 44.48 -29.94 -16.64
C ASN A 12 43.47 -30.01 -17.80
N ASN A 13 43.73 -30.78 -18.84
CA ASN A 13 42.80 -30.94 -19.97
C ASN A 13 41.49 -31.63 -19.57
N GLU A 14 41.54 -32.59 -18.66
CA GLU A 14 40.34 -33.28 -18.16
C GLU A 14 39.47 -32.35 -17.31
N LEU A 15 40.07 -31.51 -16.45
CA LEU A 15 39.37 -30.51 -15.66
C LEU A 15 38.77 -29.41 -16.57
N GLN A 16 39.57 -28.90 -17.52
CA GLN A 16 39.09 -27.89 -18.48
C GLN A 16 37.97 -28.41 -19.37
N LEU A 17 37.92 -29.70 -19.68
CA LEU A 17 36.82 -30.30 -20.44
C LEU A 17 35.50 -30.24 -19.64
N ILE A 18 35.53 -30.48 -18.31
CA ILE A 18 34.34 -30.34 -17.46
C ILE A 18 33.88 -28.87 -17.44
N VAL A 19 34.79 -27.93 -17.26
CA VAL A 19 34.49 -26.49 -17.29
C VAL A 19 33.89 -26.07 -18.63
N ALA A 20 34.42 -26.55 -19.74
CA ALA A 20 33.91 -26.27 -21.08
C ALA A 20 32.49 -26.85 -21.30
N LEU A 21 32.23 -28.07 -20.80
CA LEU A 21 30.91 -28.69 -20.86
C LEU A 21 29.91 -27.92 -19.98
N TYR A 22 30.32 -27.51 -18.78
CA TYR A 22 29.54 -26.69 -17.87
C TYR A 22 29.15 -25.35 -18.52
N SER A 23 30.12 -24.63 -19.08
CA SER A 23 29.90 -23.33 -19.75
C SER A 23 29.00 -23.41 -20.98
N ARG A 24 28.91 -24.60 -21.62
CA ARG A 24 27.97 -24.84 -22.75
C ARG A 24 26.61 -25.33 -22.32
N GLY A 25 26.34 -25.48 -21.00
CA GLY A 25 25.08 -26.02 -20.47
C GLY A 25 24.94 -27.55 -20.66
N ASP A 26 26.01 -28.29 -21.09
CA ASP A 26 25.95 -29.75 -21.25
C ASP A 26 26.18 -30.44 -19.88
N PHE A 27 25.31 -30.12 -18.92
CA PHE A 27 25.45 -30.57 -17.53
C PHE A 27 25.43 -32.08 -17.39
N LYS A 28 24.72 -32.82 -18.26
CA LYS A 28 24.68 -34.29 -18.21
C LYS A 28 26.05 -34.91 -18.49
N LYS A 29 26.76 -34.39 -19.48
CA LYS A 29 28.12 -34.88 -19.79
C LYS A 29 29.12 -34.39 -18.74
N ALA A 30 29.01 -33.12 -18.30
CA ALA A 30 29.85 -32.61 -17.23
C ALA A 30 29.72 -33.46 -15.96
N LEU A 31 28.48 -33.84 -15.58
CA LEU A 31 28.17 -34.68 -14.41
C LEU A 31 28.82 -36.07 -14.55
N SER A 32 28.66 -36.72 -15.71
CA SER A 32 29.24 -38.05 -15.96
C SER A 32 30.77 -38.03 -15.86
N LEU A 33 31.38 -37.00 -16.47
CA LEU A 33 32.86 -36.90 -16.49
C LEU A 33 33.41 -36.53 -15.10
N SER A 34 32.80 -35.57 -14.39
CA SER A 34 33.24 -35.19 -13.05
C SER A 34 33.11 -36.37 -12.06
N LYS A 35 32.02 -37.15 -12.15
CA LYS A 35 31.86 -38.38 -11.36
C LYS A 35 32.94 -39.41 -11.64
N GLN A 36 33.30 -39.60 -12.92
CA GLN A 36 34.41 -40.52 -13.31
C GLN A 36 35.75 -40.03 -12.73
N LEU A 37 36.00 -38.72 -12.76
CA LEU A 37 37.21 -38.16 -12.17
C LEU A 37 37.26 -38.30 -10.66
N CYS A 38 36.15 -38.06 -9.93
CA CYS A 38 36.05 -38.31 -8.50
C CYS A 38 36.39 -39.79 -8.14
N THR A 39 35.91 -40.73 -8.97
CA THR A 39 36.18 -42.16 -8.74
C THR A 39 37.62 -42.52 -9.02
N ARG A 40 38.22 -41.94 -10.08
CA ARG A 40 39.59 -42.22 -10.50
C ARG A 40 40.65 -41.52 -9.65
N PHE A 41 40.29 -40.35 -9.10
CA PHE A 41 41.16 -39.49 -8.30
C PHE A 41 40.52 -39.12 -6.97
N PRO A 42 40.31 -40.10 -6.07
CA PRO A 42 39.57 -39.87 -4.81
C PRO A 42 40.33 -38.99 -3.79
N GLU A 43 41.63 -38.75 -4.01
CA GLU A 43 42.46 -37.87 -3.17
C GLU A 43 42.67 -36.49 -3.79
N SER A 44 42.04 -36.16 -4.91
CA SER A 44 42.10 -34.85 -5.56
C SER A 44 40.81 -34.06 -5.26
N ALA A 45 40.94 -32.85 -4.73
CA ALA A 45 39.79 -32.01 -4.32
C ALA A 45 39.06 -31.42 -5.52
N MET A 46 39.75 -31.01 -6.58
CA MET A 46 39.19 -30.28 -7.71
C MET A 46 38.05 -31.04 -8.44
N PRO A 47 38.14 -32.37 -8.71
CA PRO A 47 37.02 -33.13 -9.28
C PRO A 47 35.74 -33.04 -8.45
N PHE A 48 35.84 -33.10 -7.12
CA PHE A 48 34.67 -33.00 -6.22
C PHE A 48 34.10 -31.58 -6.23
N ASN A 49 34.93 -30.54 -6.27
CA ASN A 49 34.46 -29.17 -6.42
C ASN A 49 33.69 -28.97 -7.74
N LEU A 50 34.21 -29.44 -8.87
CA LEU A 50 33.54 -29.39 -10.17
C LEU A 50 32.24 -30.24 -10.19
N TYR A 51 32.26 -31.39 -9.52
CA TYR A 51 31.09 -32.25 -9.39
C TYR A 51 29.97 -31.52 -8.59
N GLY A 52 30.35 -30.82 -7.51
CA GLY A 52 29.46 -29.97 -6.75
C GLY A 52 28.90 -28.82 -7.58
N ALA A 53 29.74 -28.14 -8.38
CA ALA A 53 29.28 -27.06 -9.25
C ALA A 53 28.25 -27.53 -10.29
N VAL A 54 28.45 -28.72 -10.87
CA VAL A 54 27.49 -29.30 -11.82
C VAL A 54 26.18 -29.69 -11.14
N HIS A 55 26.20 -30.23 -9.91
CA HIS A 55 25.00 -30.50 -9.12
C HIS A 55 24.24 -29.21 -8.79
N ALA A 56 24.94 -28.14 -8.40
CA ALA A 56 24.34 -26.85 -8.14
C ALA A 56 23.61 -26.29 -9.38
N ALA A 57 24.26 -26.40 -10.57
CA ALA A 57 23.65 -25.98 -11.84
C ALA A 57 22.42 -26.82 -12.24
N LEU A 58 22.30 -28.04 -11.71
CA LEU A 58 21.14 -28.93 -11.88
C LEU A 58 20.07 -28.73 -10.76
N PHE A 59 20.23 -27.74 -9.89
CA PHE A 59 19.37 -27.49 -8.71
C PHE A 59 19.37 -28.63 -7.68
N GLU A 60 20.40 -29.51 -7.71
CA GLU A 60 20.59 -30.64 -6.80
C GLU A 60 21.47 -30.21 -5.60
N TYR A 61 21.00 -29.23 -4.84
CA TYR A 61 21.81 -28.50 -3.82
C TYR A 61 22.33 -29.39 -2.69
N ASP A 62 21.61 -30.43 -2.28
CA ASP A 62 22.09 -31.40 -1.28
C ASP A 62 23.38 -32.12 -1.77
N LEU A 63 23.36 -32.61 -3.03
CA LEU A 63 24.49 -33.27 -3.62
C LEU A 63 25.67 -32.31 -3.91
N ALA A 64 25.33 -31.04 -4.21
CA ALA A 64 26.34 -30.00 -4.36
C ALA A 64 27.10 -29.77 -3.04
N VAL A 65 26.38 -29.55 -1.94
CA VAL A 65 26.97 -29.34 -0.60
C VAL A 65 27.80 -30.57 -0.16
N GLU A 66 27.29 -31.78 -0.37
CA GLU A 66 28.07 -33.03 -0.08
C GLU A 66 29.37 -33.11 -0.88
N SER A 67 29.32 -32.76 -2.16
CA SER A 67 30.47 -32.78 -3.06
C SER A 67 31.52 -31.74 -2.64
N TYR A 68 31.10 -30.52 -2.35
CA TYR A 68 32.00 -29.48 -1.84
C TYR A 68 32.59 -29.85 -0.47
N ALA A 69 31.80 -30.46 0.42
CA ALA A 69 32.31 -30.94 1.69
C ALA A 69 33.40 -32.02 1.53
N GLN A 70 33.31 -32.89 0.49
CA GLN A 70 34.39 -33.82 0.16
C GLN A 70 35.63 -33.10 -0.39
N ALA A 71 35.47 -32.10 -1.25
CA ALA A 71 36.57 -31.26 -1.71
C ALA A 71 37.31 -30.59 -0.54
N ILE A 72 36.57 -29.98 0.39
CA ILE A 72 37.11 -29.34 1.60
C ILE A 72 37.81 -30.33 2.52
N LYS A 73 37.30 -31.56 2.65
CA LYS A 73 37.95 -32.60 3.45
C LYS A 73 39.31 -32.98 2.91
N ILE A 74 39.48 -32.95 1.58
CA ILE A 74 40.75 -33.26 0.91
C ILE A 74 41.69 -32.06 0.99
N ASP A 75 41.20 -30.87 0.67
CA ASP A 75 41.95 -29.62 0.76
C ASP A 75 41.16 -28.55 1.54
N PRO A 76 41.41 -28.43 2.84
CA PRO A 76 40.74 -27.44 3.69
C PRO A 76 41.31 -26.01 3.56
N THR A 77 42.28 -25.79 2.68
CA THR A 77 42.96 -24.49 2.53
C THR A 77 42.46 -23.68 1.33
N SER A 78 41.53 -24.22 0.53
CA SER A 78 40.96 -23.52 -0.61
C SER A 78 39.75 -22.67 -0.18
N ALA A 79 39.88 -21.36 -0.27
CA ALA A 79 38.79 -20.42 -0.03
C ALA A 79 37.59 -20.62 -0.99
N ASP A 80 37.88 -20.95 -2.25
CA ASP A 80 36.87 -21.19 -3.30
C ASP A 80 35.92 -22.33 -2.94
N PHE A 81 36.42 -23.40 -2.33
CA PHE A 81 35.56 -24.54 -1.98
C PHE A 81 34.53 -24.18 -0.90
N TYR A 82 34.95 -23.37 0.09
CA TYR A 82 34.03 -22.86 1.11
C TYR A 82 33.05 -21.84 0.54
N SER A 83 33.49 -20.98 -0.39
CA SER A 83 32.60 -20.00 -1.04
C SER A 83 31.56 -20.71 -1.91
N ASN A 84 31.97 -21.70 -2.72
CA ASN A 84 31.07 -22.51 -3.54
C ASN A 84 30.07 -23.30 -2.70
N MET A 85 30.53 -23.90 -1.58
CA MET A 85 29.64 -24.57 -0.63
C MET A 85 28.63 -23.60 -0.02
N ALA A 86 29.07 -22.41 0.37
CA ALA A 86 28.20 -21.38 0.94
C ALA A 86 27.12 -20.92 -0.05
N SER A 87 27.47 -20.71 -1.32
CA SER A 87 26.50 -20.39 -2.36
C SER A 87 25.42 -21.49 -2.50
N ALA A 88 25.82 -22.76 -2.57
CA ALA A 88 24.88 -23.88 -2.60
C ALA A 88 24.03 -23.98 -1.33
N GLN A 89 24.56 -23.64 -0.17
CA GLN A 89 23.81 -23.57 1.09
C GLN A 89 22.79 -22.43 1.09
N VAL A 90 23.10 -21.27 0.49
CA VAL A 90 22.14 -20.16 0.27
C VAL A 90 20.97 -20.64 -0.58
N ASP A 91 21.25 -21.32 -1.68
CA ASP A 91 20.24 -21.81 -2.62
C ASP A 91 19.38 -22.92 -2.01
N ARG A 92 19.96 -23.70 -1.08
CA ARG A 92 19.23 -24.69 -0.27
C ARG A 92 18.41 -24.08 0.85
N GLY A 93 18.57 -22.78 1.16
CA GLY A 93 17.92 -22.08 2.26
C GLY A 93 18.64 -22.17 3.61
N GLU A 94 19.83 -22.74 3.68
CA GLU A 94 20.65 -22.86 4.89
C GLU A 94 21.53 -21.64 5.13
N ILE A 95 20.91 -20.49 5.34
CA ILE A 95 21.62 -19.20 5.41
C ILE A 95 22.66 -19.16 6.54
N ASP A 96 22.37 -19.76 7.71
CA ASP A 96 23.35 -19.78 8.83
C ASP A 96 24.57 -20.64 8.53
N GLY A 97 24.39 -21.72 7.78
CA GLY A 97 25.50 -22.55 7.26
C GLY A 97 26.35 -21.77 6.27
N ALA A 98 25.69 -21.11 5.32
CA ALA A 98 26.34 -20.29 4.31
C ALA A 98 27.20 -19.17 4.92
N ILE A 99 26.69 -18.44 5.90
CA ILE A 99 27.42 -17.40 6.62
C ILE A 99 28.72 -17.97 7.21
N LYS A 100 28.66 -19.12 7.87
CA LYS A 100 29.87 -19.76 8.44
C LYS A 100 30.87 -20.19 7.35
N SER A 101 30.36 -20.70 6.25
CA SER A 101 31.21 -21.13 5.14
C SER A 101 31.87 -19.94 4.42
N TYR A 102 31.15 -18.83 4.18
CA TYR A 102 31.76 -17.59 3.67
C TYR A 102 32.79 -17.00 4.64
N GLN A 103 32.49 -16.96 5.95
CA GLN A 103 33.44 -16.52 6.96
C GLN A 103 34.71 -17.37 6.93
N LYS A 104 34.60 -18.68 6.70
CA LYS A 104 35.75 -19.57 6.57
C LYS A 104 36.55 -19.30 5.29
N ALA A 105 35.87 -19.03 4.18
CA ALA A 105 36.54 -18.60 2.93
C ALA A 105 37.36 -17.32 3.16
N ILE A 106 36.80 -16.33 3.85
CA ILE A 106 37.43 -15.05 4.16
C ILE A 106 38.62 -15.22 5.17
N GLU A 107 38.50 -16.15 6.13
CA GLU A 107 39.62 -16.49 7.02
C GLU A 107 40.83 -17.05 6.24
N ILE A 108 40.57 -17.83 5.19
CA ILE A 108 41.62 -18.43 4.33
C ILE A 108 42.20 -17.38 3.38
N ASP A 109 41.32 -16.63 2.71
CA ASP A 109 41.71 -15.51 1.83
C ASP A 109 41.03 -14.20 2.26
N PRO A 110 41.70 -13.35 3.05
CA PRO A 110 41.18 -12.06 3.47
C PRO A 110 40.99 -11.03 2.34
N ASN A 111 41.47 -11.32 1.13
CA ASN A 111 41.30 -10.44 -0.03
C ASN A 111 40.25 -10.95 -1.02
N TYR A 112 39.40 -11.87 -0.62
CA TYR A 112 38.36 -12.44 -1.46
C TYR A 112 37.13 -11.53 -1.51
N ALA A 113 37.13 -10.53 -2.39
CA ALA A 113 36.08 -9.50 -2.50
C ALA A 113 34.67 -10.10 -2.74
N GLU A 114 34.58 -11.11 -3.63
CA GLU A 114 33.32 -11.79 -3.96
C GLU A 114 32.76 -12.50 -2.72
N ALA A 115 33.57 -13.16 -1.91
CA ALA A 115 33.11 -13.83 -0.69
C ALA A 115 32.57 -12.84 0.35
N TYR A 116 33.16 -11.65 0.46
CA TYR A 116 32.59 -10.57 1.28
C TYR A 116 31.24 -10.09 0.73
N SER A 117 31.12 -9.88 -0.58
CA SER A 117 29.85 -9.46 -1.20
C SER A 117 28.75 -10.49 -0.97
N ASP A 118 29.06 -11.78 -1.17
CA ASP A 118 28.10 -12.87 -0.99
C ASP A 118 27.72 -13.08 0.48
N LEU A 119 28.66 -12.89 1.41
CA LEU A 119 28.37 -12.84 2.84
C LEU A 119 27.41 -11.70 3.18
N GLY A 120 27.60 -10.53 2.57
CA GLY A 120 26.70 -9.40 2.69
C GLY A 120 25.28 -9.73 2.23
N LEU A 121 25.13 -10.39 1.08
CA LEU A 121 23.83 -10.88 0.58
C LEU A 121 23.20 -11.91 1.53
N ALA A 122 24.00 -12.81 2.11
CA ALA A 122 23.51 -13.76 3.12
C ALA A 122 23.00 -13.05 4.40
N PHE A 123 23.68 -12.00 4.86
CA PHE A 123 23.20 -11.17 5.96
C PHE A 123 21.92 -10.41 5.61
N GLN A 124 21.79 -9.87 4.38
CA GLN A 124 20.55 -9.23 3.94
C GLN A 124 19.35 -10.20 3.94
N LYS A 125 19.54 -11.48 3.57
CA LYS A 125 18.48 -12.50 3.67
C LYS A 125 18.03 -12.76 5.10
N LYS A 126 18.84 -12.41 6.10
CA LYS A 126 18.51 -12.48 7.54
C LYS A 126 18.06 -11.14 8.13
N ASP A 127 17.84 -10.14 7.28
CA ASP A 127 17.50 -8.77 7.68
C ASP A 127 18.56 -8.08 8.59
N LYS A 128 19.81 -8.55 8.50
CA LYS A 128 20.97 -7.99 9.21
C LYS A 128 21.67 -6.97 8.31
N LEU A 129 21.02 -5.80 8.18
CA LEU A 129 21.40 -4.81 7.18
C LEU A 129 22.74 -4.13 7.48
N GLU A 130 23.06 -3.86 8.76
CA GLU A 130 24.32 -3.26 9.15
C GLU A 130 25.50 -4.18 8.85
N GLU A 131 25.41 -5.49 9.23
CA GLU A 131 26.44 -6.47 8.92
C GLU A 131 26.61 -6.66 7.41
N ALA A 132 25.53 -6.58 6.64
CA ALA A 132 25.59 -6.63 5.20
C ALA A 132 26.36 -5.44 4.61
N ILE A 133 26.08 -4.22 5.08
CA ILE A 133 26.76 -2.99 4.66
C ILE A 133 28.25 -3.07 4.98
N ASP A 134 28.64 -3.58 6.15
CA ASP A 134 30.04 -3.76 6.52
C ASP A 134 30.74 -4.73 5.58
N CYS A 135 30.10 -5.84 5.22
CA CYS A 135 30.65 -6.82 4.26
C CYS A 135 30.84 -6.19 2.87
N PHE A 136 29.84 -5.47 2.34
CA PHE A 136 29.96 -4.78 1.06
C PHE A 136 31.07 -3.72 1.07
N ASN A 137 31.20 -2.96 2.16
CA ASN A 137 32.30 -2.01 2.32
C ASN A 137 33.67 -2.71 2.32
N ARG A 138 33.79 -3.90 2.90
CA ARG A 138 35.01 -4.70 2.84
C ARG A 138 35.31 -5.17 1.41
N ALA A 139 34.28 -5.67 0.69
CA ALA A 139 34.42 -6.02 -0.72
C ALA A 139 34.94 -4.83 -1.55
N LEU A 140 34.36 -3.65 -1.36
CA LEU A 140 34.74 -2.42 -2.08
C LEU A 140 36.11 -1.86 -1.64
N ALA A 141 36.56 -2.14 -0.43
CA ALA A 141 37.91 -1.81 0.01
C ALA A 141 38.98 -2.68 -0.68
N ILE A 142 38.62 -3.91 -1.06
CA ILE A 142 39.49 -4.84 -1.80
C ILE A 142 39.44 -4.52 -3.31
N ASP A 143 38.21 -4.42 -3.86
CA ASP A 143 37.99 -4.02 -5.26
C ASP A 143 37.01 -2.84 -5.34
N SER A 144 37.52 -1.63 -5.49
CA SER A 144 36.74 -0.40 -5.61
C SER A 144 35.95 -0.29 -6.92
N ASN A 145 36.18 -1.18 -7.88
CA ASN A 145 35.45 -1.25 -9.16
C ASN A 145 34.48 -2.43 -9.22
N PHE A 146 34.14 -3.00 -8.09
CA PHE A 146 33.15 -4.08 -8.02
C PHE A 146 31.72 -3.49 -8.12
N ALA A 147 31.20 -3.39 -9.35
CA ALA A 147 29.92 -2.75 -9.66
C ALA A 147 28.73 -3.37 -8.89
N GLU A 148 28.71 -4.72 -8.82
CA GLU A 148 27.67 -5.47 -8.11
C GLU A 148 27.68 -5.16 -6.61
N ALA A 149 28.85 -5.03 -5.97
CA ALA A 149 28.94 -4.66 -4.56
C ALA A 149 28.42 -3.23 -4.32
N HIS A 150 28.69 -2.27 -5.22
CA HIS A 150 28.09 -0.94 -5.17
C HIS A 150 26.56 -1.00 -5.31
N SER A 151 26.02 -1.85 -6.17
CA SER A 151 24.57 -2.05 -6.32
C SER A 151 23.94 -2.71 -5.09
N ASN A 152 24.62 -3.70 -4.51
CA ASN A 152 24.15 -4.42 -3.33
C ASN A 152 24.12 -3.53 -2.08
N ILE A 153 25.17 -2.73 -1.86
CA ILE A 153 25.20 -1.77 -0.73
C ILE A 153 24.11 -0.71 -0.89
N ALA A 154 23.79 -0.27 -2.12
CA ALA A 154 22.72 0.67 -2.38
C ALA A 154 21.36 0.12 -1.92
N ASN A 155 21.07 -1.14 -2.21
CA ASN A 155 19.85 -1.81 -1.75
C ASN A 155 19.76 -1.87 -0.21
N ALA A 156 20.87 -2.22 0.46
CA ALA A 156 20.93 -2.24 1.92
C ALA A 156 20.74 -0.84 2.53
N MET A 157 21.41 0.18 1.97
CA MET A 157 21.29 1.57 2.41
C MET A 157 19.88 2.12 2.22
N GLN A 158 19.20 1.77 1.14
CA GLN A 158 17.81 2.15 0.92
C GLN A 158 16.89 1.57 2.00
N LYS A 159 17.05 0.30 2.35
CA LYS A 159 16.27 -0.37 3.41
C LYS A 159 16.51 0.23 4.80
N THR A 160 17.71 0.73 5.08
CA THR A 160 18.03 1.45 6.34
C THR A 160 17.61 2.92 6.33
N GLY A 161 16.97 3.40 5.25
CA GLY A 161 16.50 4.78 5.11
C GLY A 161 17.55 5.77 4.62
N ASN A 162 18.78 5.33 4.34
CA ASN A 162 19.83 6.20 3.82
C ASN A 162 19.76 6.30 2.28
N VAL A 163 18.67 6.91 1.80
CA VAL A 163 18.31 6.90 0.37
C VAL A 163 19.30 7.69 -0.50
N GLU A 164 19.85 8.79 0.01
CA GLU A 164 20.84 9.60 -0.74
C GLU A 164 22.14 8.83 -0.97
N ALA A 165 22.63 8.13 0.04
CA ALA A 165 23.81 7.25 -0.10
C ALA A 165 23.54 6.09 -1.07
N ALA A 166 22.33 5.53 -1.06
CA ALA A 166 21.92 4.50 -2.01
C ALA A 166 21.97 5.01 -3.46
N ILE A 167 21.43 6.21 -3.73
CA ILE A 167 21.49 6.85 -5.06
C ILE A 167 22.94 7.02 -5.53
N ASN A 168 23.83 7.49 -4.65
CA ASN A 168 25.24 7.69 -4.98
C ASN A 168 25.95 6.36 -5.28
N SER A 169 25.66 5.32 -4.51
CA SER A 169 26.22 3.98 -4.74
C SER A 169 25.71 3.36 -6.04
N CYS A 170 24.43 3.53 -6.39
CA CYS A 170 23.90 3.11 -7.69
C CYS A 170 24.58 3.85 -8.84
N LYS A 171 24.76 5.19 -8.72
CA LYS A 171 25.47 5.97 -9.74
C LYS A 171 26.91 5.45 -9.93
N ARG A 172 27.60 5.14 -8.84
CA ARG A 172 28.95 4.58 -8.93
C ARG A 172 28.96 3.20 -9.60
N ALA A 173 28.01 2.31 -9.28
CA ALA A 173 27.84 1.03 -9.96
C ALA A 173 27.66 1.22 -11.48
N LEU A 174 26.85 2.20 -11.89
CA LEU A 174 26.55 2.49 -13.30
C LEU A 174 27.68 3.22 -14.05
N GLU A 175 28.55 3.94 -13.34
CA GLU A 175 29.81 4.46 -13.91
C GLU A 175 30.77 3.33 -14.29
N ILE A 176 30.80 2.26 -13.48
CA ILE A 176 31.64 1.07 -13.70
C ILE A 176 31.00 0.15 -14.75
N ASN A 177 29.74 -0.19 -14.57
CA ASN A 177 28.97 -1.04 -15.48
C ASN A 177 27.64 -0.37 -15.87
N PRO A 178 27.60 0.38 -16.99
CA PRO A 178 26.40 1.11 -17.43
C PRO A 178 25.20 0.23 -17.79
N SER A 179 25.39 -1.08 -17.97
CA SER A 179 24.34 -2.04 -18.32
C SER A 179 23.91 -2.92 -17.13
N LEU A 180 24.36 -2.62 -15.90
CA LEU A 180 24.00 -3.41 -14.72
C LEU A 180 22.51 -3.20 -14.37
N ALA A 181 21.67 -4.16 -14.76
CA ALA A 181 20.21 -4.09 -14.55
C ALA A 181 19.84 -3.88 -13.07
N ALA A 182 20.53 -4.58 -12.16
CA ALA A 182 20.30 -4.44 -10.72
C ALA A 182 20.57 -3.02 -10.20
N ALA A 183 21.62 -2.35 -10.72
CA ALA A 183 21.92 -0.97 -10.31
C ALA A 183 20.89 0.02 -10.85
N HIS A 184 20.41 -0.14 -12.07
CA HIS A 184 19.31 0.65 -12.61
C HIS A 184 18.01 0.43 -11.82
N TYR A 185 17.70 -0.83 -11.46
CA TYR A 185 16.54 -1.19 -10.67
C TYR A 185 16.59 -0.55 -9.27
N ASN A 186 17.72 -0.70 -8.56
CA ASN A 186 17.91 -0.12 -7.23
C ASN A 186 17.88 1.43 -7.27
N LEU A 187 18.46 2.04 -8.32
CA LEU A 187 18.37 3.49 -8.53
C LEU A 187 16.91 3.95 -8.72
N GLY A 188 16.13 3.19 -9.51
CA GLY A 188 14.70 3.45 -9.69
C GLY A 188 13.94 3.42 -8.37
N GLY A 189 14.21 2.42 -7.51
CA GLY A 189 13.60 2.31 -6.18
C GLY A 189 13.95 3.47 -5.26
N ALA A 190 15.21 3.87 -5.21
CA ALA A 190 15.66 5.00 -4.39
C ALA A 190 15.05 6.34 -4.85
N LEU A 191 14.99 6.58 -6.17
CA LEU A 191 14.36 7.77 -6.75
C LEU A 191 12.84 7.80 -6.56
N HIS A 192 12.17 6.64 -6.62
CA HIS A 192 10.75 6.53 -6.33
C HIS A 192 10.45 6.94 -4.87
N GLN A 193 11.28 6.47 -3.94
CA GLN A 193 11.15 6.80 -2.52
C GLN A 193 11.37 8.29 -2.22
N THR A 194 12.19 9.00 -3.02
CA THR A 194 12.35 10.47 -2.92
C THR A 194 11.28 11.26 -3.65
N GLY A 195 10.37 10.61 -4.37
CA GLY A 195 9.33 11.26 -5.17
C GLY A 195 9.79 11.75 -6.54
N GLU A 196 11.00 11.41 -6.97
CA GLU A 196 11.54 11.73 -8.29
C GLU A 196 11.00 10.77 -9.36
N LEU A 197 9.67 10.82 -9.58
CA LEU A 197 8.93 9.80 -10.34
C LEU A 197 9.42 9.64 -11.79
N ASP A 198 9.75 10.74 -12.48
CA ASP A 198 10.25 10.66 -13.86
C ASP A 198 11.62 9.97 -13.95
N ALA A 199 12.53 10.31 -13.04
CA ALA A 199 13.85 9.72 -12.98
C ALA A 199 13.79 8.23 -12.57
N ALA A 200 12.87 7.89 -11.65
CA ALA A 200 12.59 6.51 -11.25
C ALA A 200 12.11 5.67 -12.44
N LEU A 201 11.14 6.17 -13.21
CA LEU A 201 10.61 5.49 -14.38
C LEU A 201 11.67 5.27 -15.46
N ILE A 202 12.53 6.26 -15.70
CA ILE A 202 13.67 6.12 -16.64
C ILE A 202 14.61 5.01 -16.15
N SER A 203 14.90 4.96 -14.85
CA SER A 203 15.81 3.96 -14.28
C SER A 203 15.23 2.55 -14.38
N TYR A 204 13.96 2.34 -14.05
CA TYR A 204 13.31 1.04 -14.22
C TYR A 204 13.24 0.59 -15.68
N ARG A 205 12.94 1.50 -16.62
CA ARG A 205 12.97 1.19 -18.05
C ARG A 205 14.36 0.79 -18.53
N ARG A 206 15.44 1.39 -18.01
CA ARG A 206 16.81 0.97 -18.30
C ARG A 206 17.12 -0.41 -17.69
N ALA A 207 16.64 -0.70 -16.49
CA ALA A 207 16.75 -2.02 -15.89
C ALA A 207 16.09 -3.09 -16.78
N ALA A 208 14.84 -2.86 -17.23
CA ALA A 208 14.12 -3.73 -18.15
C ALA A 208 14.80 -3.86 -19.53
N ALA A 209 15.44 -2.80 -20.02
CA ALA A 209 16.19 -2.85 -21.28
C ALA A 209 17.49 -3.66 -21.14
N SER A 210 18.13 -3.63 -19.96
CA SER A 210 19.33 -4.41 -19.66
C SER A 210 19.02 -5.89 -19.37
N ASP A 211 17.89 -6.15 -18.70
CA ASP A 211 17.35 -7.49 -18.46
C ASP A 211 15.86 -7.53 -18.79
N PRO A 212 15.48 -7.98 -20.00
CA PRO A 212 14.07 -8.06 -20.41
C PRO A 212 13.23 -9.08 -19.62
N ASN A 213 13.83 -9.96 -18.84
CA ASN A 213 13.14 -10.93 -18.00
C ASN A 213 12.95 -10.46 -16.56
N LEU A 214 13.38 -9.24 -16.24
CA LEU A 214 13.24 -8.65 -14.91
C LEU A 214 11.80 -8.15 -14.70
N ASP A 215 10.89 -9.05 -14.34
CA ASP A 215 9.46 -8.77 -14.10
C ASP A 215 9.24 -7.64 -13.07
N SER A 216 10.06 -7.60 -12.03
CA SER A 216 10.02 -6.57 -10.99
C SER A 216 10.29 -5.14 -11.50
N ALA A 217 11.05 -4.98 -12.59
CA ALA A 217 11.27 -3.67 -13.21
C ALA A 217 9.96 -3.14 -13.86
N PHE A 218 9.20 -4.03 -14.50
CA PHE A 218 7.89 -3.68 -15.05
C PHE A 218 6.86 -3.44 -13.94
N LEU A 219 6.83 -4.27 -12.90
CA LEU A 219 5.96 -4.06 -11.73
C LEU A 219 6.19 -2.67 -11.12
N ASN A 220 7.44 -2.31 -10.84
CA ASN A 220 7.74 -1.02 -10.23
C ASN A 220 7.58 0.17 -11.20
N SER A 221 7.80 -0.01 -12.50
CA SER A 221 7.42 0.99 -13.51
C SER A 221 5.92 1.26 -13.48
N GLY A 222 5.09 0.20 -13.37
CA GLY A 222 3.65 0.31 -13.25
C GLY A 222 3.23 1.06 -11.98
N LYS A 223 3.86 0.79 -10.84
CA LYS A 223 3.60 1.52 -9.58
C LYS A 223 3.93 3.03 -9.72
N VAL A 224 5.07 3.36 -10.32
CA VAL A 224 5.42 4.78 -10.58
C VAL A 224 4.42 5.46 -11.52
N LEU A 225 3.95 4.78 -12.57
CA LEU A 225 2.95 5.31 -13.48
C LEU A 225 1.59 5.52 -12.79
N GLN A 226 1.21 4.62 -11.89
CA GLN A 226 0.02 4.76 -11.05
C GLN A 226 0.13 5.98 -10.14
N ASP A 227 1.26 6.21 -9.47
CA ASP A 227 1.51 7.39 -8.65
C ASP A 227 1.47 8.70 -9.46
N LYS A 228 1.82 8.63 -10.75
CA LYS A 228 1.69 9.74 -11.70
C LYS A 228 0.27 9.93 -12.25
N GLY A 229 -0.67 9.03 -11.93
CA GLY A 229 -2.03 9.02 -12.47
C GLY A 229 -2.16 8.44 -13.88
N ASP A 230 -1.10 7.91 -14.48
CA ASP A 230 -1.15 7.21 -15.76
C ASP A 230 -1.58 5.75 -15.57
N LEU A 231 -2.88 5.56 -15.34
CA LEU A 231 -3.47 4.24 -15.09
C LEU A 231 -3.34 3.31 -16.30
N ALA A 232 -3.41 3.85 -17.53
CA ALA A 232 -3.28 3.03 -18.74
C ALA A 232 -1.86 2.46 -18.87
N GLY A 233 -0.84 3.30 -18.70
CA GLY A 233 0.54 2.86 -18.69
C GLY A 233 0.87 1.92 -17.53
N ALA A 234 0.26 2.12 -16.35
CA ALA A 234 0.42 1.22 -15.21
C ALA A 234 -0.11 -0.18 -15.51
N ILE A 235 -1.34 -0.27 -16.05
CA ILE A 235 -1.98 -1.55 -16.43
C ILE A 235 -1.13 -2.30 -17.45
N GLU A 236 -0.62 -1.63 -18.50
CA GLU A 236 0.25 -2.24 -19.51
C GLU A 236 1.54 -2.83 -18.88
N ASN A 237 2.18 -2.10 -17.97
CA ASN A 237 3.39 -2.56 -17.30
C ASN A 237 3.10 -3.73 -16.35
N PHE A 238 2.01 -3.72 -15.59
CA PHE A 238 1.62 -4.86 -14.75
C PHE A 238 1.30 -6.12 -15.59
N GLN A 239 0.62 -5.96 -16.72
CA GLN A 239 0.36 -7.08 -17.65
C GLN A 239 1.65 -7.63 -18.24
N THR A 240 2.62 -6.77 -18.56
CA THR A 240 3.95 -7.20 -19.02
C THR A 240 4.67 -7.97 -17.93
N ALA A 241 4.70 -7.49 -16.70
CA ALA A 241 5.26 -8.21 -15.57
C ALA A 241 4.64 -9.61 -15.39
N LEU A 242 3.30 -9.69 -15.49
CA LEU A 242 2.57 -10.97 -15.40
C LEU A 242 2.82 -11.90 -16.60
N SER A 243 3.16 -11.37 -17.77
CA SER A 243 3.56 -12.21 -18.91
C SER A 243 4.90 -12.91 -18.67
N LEU A 244 5.78 -12.31 -17.87
CA LEU A 244 7.07 -12.85 -17.46
C LEU A 244 6.93 -13.78 -16.24
N ASN A 245 6.14 -13.37 -15.25
CA ASN A 245 5.90 -14.13 -14.02
C ASN A 245 4.41 -14.10 -13.64
N GLN A 246 3.68 -15.13 -14.04
CA GLN A 246 2.22 -15.25 -13.79
C GLN A 246 1.86 -15.56 -12.33
N ASN A 247 2.83 -15.95 -11.51
CA ASN A 247 2.59 -16.42 -10.15
C ASN A 247 2.99 -15.38 -9.08
N GLU A 248 3.06 -14.12 -9.44
CA GLU A 248 3.40 -13.02 -8.52
C GLU A 248 2.12 -12.37 -7.98
N ALA A 249 1.79 -12.64 -6.71
CA ALA A 249 0.56 -12.14 -6.06
C ALA A 249 0.52 -10.61 -5.99
N GLU A 250 1.64 -9.96 -5.68
CA GLU A 250 1.75 -8.50 -5.60
C GLU A 250 1.45 -7.82 -6.93
N THR A 251 1.87 -8.42 -8.04
CA THR A 251 1.60 -7.88 -9.39
C THR A 251 0.11 -7.98 -9.74
N HIS A 252 -0.54 -9.11 -9.42
CA HIS A 252 -1.99 -9.25 -9.57
C HIS A 252 -2.75 -8.24 -8.70
N TYR A 253 -2.32 -8.03 -7.45
CA TYR A 253 -2.90 -7.02 -6.57
C TYR A 253 -2.76 -5.61 -7.17
N SER A 254 -1.55 -5.22 -7.60
CA SER A 254 -1.29 -3.90 -8.18
C SER A 254 -2.10 -3.66 -9.46
N LEU A 255 -2.21 -4.69 -10.33
CA LEU A 255 -3.09 -4.65 -11.51
C LEU A 255 -4.56 -4.45 -11.10
N GLY A 256 -5.03 -5.16 -10.07
CA GLY A 256 -6.37 -5.02 -9.52
C GLY A 256 -6.66 -3.59 -9.05
N VAL A 257 -5.73 -2.95 -8.35
CA VAL A 257 -5.87 -1.55 -7.91
C VAL A 257 -5.96 -0.60 -9.11
N ALA A 258 -5.05 -0.70 -10.08
CA ALA A 258 -5.07 0.16 -11.26
C ALA A 258 -6.35 -0.01 -12.11
N LEU A 259 -6.85 -1.24 -12.23
CA LEU A 259 -8.12 -1.54 -12.91
C LEU A 259 -9.31 -0.97 -12.15
N HIS A 260 -9.31 -1.05 -10.82
CA HIS A 260 -10.36 -0.47 -9.98
C HIS A 260 -10.39 1.05 -10.14
N ASP A 261 -9.25 1.72 -10.04
CA ASP A 261 -9.11 3.17 -10.20
C ASP A 261 -9.51 3.66 -11.60
N SER A 262 -9.31 2.81 -12.62
CA SER A 262 -9.78 3.08 -14.00
C SER A 262 -11.28 2.79 -14.22
N GLY A 263 -12.01 2.30 -13.23
CA GLY A 263 -13.41 1.92 -13.31
C GLY A 263 -13.68 0.54 -13.93
N ASN A 264 -12.65 -0.25 -14.23
CA ASN A 264 -12.79 -1.60 -14.77
C ASN A 264 -12.98 -2.64 -13.65
N LEU A 265 -14.13 -2.56 -12.97
CA LEU A 265 -14.41 -3.29 -11.73
C LEU A 265 -14.42 -4.81 -11.91
N GLY A 266 -14.87 -5.32 -13.09
CA GLY A 266 -14.89 -6.75 -13.37
C GLY A 266 -13.50 -7.37 -13.43
N ASN A 267 -12.57 -6.73 -14.14
CA ASN A 267 -11.20 -7.22 -14.23
C ASN A 267 -10.42 -6.98 -12.92
N ALA A 268 -10.74 -5.90 -12.17
CA ALA A 268 -10.18 -5.68 -10.84
C ALA A 268 -10.54 -6.84 -9.88
N HIS A 269 -11.81 -7.25 -9.88
CA HIS A 269 -12.29 -8.40 -9.09
C HIS A 269 -11.49 -9.68 -9.38
N GLU A 270 -11.31 -10.03 -10.65
CA GLU A 270 -10.55 -11.22 -11.05
C GLU A 270 -9.07 -11.12 -10.64
N SER A 271 -8.48 -9.92 -10.77
CA SER A 271 -7.09 -9.68 -10.38
C SER A 271 -6.88 -9.84 -8.87
N TYR A 272 -7.76 -9.28 -8.04
CA TYR A 272 -7.70 -9.48 -6.59
C TYR A 272 -7.91 -10.95 -6.20
N LYS A 273 -8.84 -11.66 -6.83
CA LYS A 273 -9.04 -13.11 -6.60
C LYS A 273 -7.79 -13.90 -6.96
N ARG A 274 -7.13 -13.57 -8.08
CA ARG A 274 -5.91 -14.25 -8.47
C ARG A 274 -4.78 -14.00 -7.47
N ALA A 275 -4.62 -12.78 -6.97
CA ALA A 275 -3.67 -12.47 -5.90
C ALA A 275 -3.90 -13.36 -4.66
N LEU A 276 -5.16 -13.53 -4.24
CA LEU A 276 -5.53 -14.35 -3.08
C LEU A 276 -5.38 -15.86 -3.31
N ILE A 277 -5.51 -16.34 -4.55
CA ILE A 277 -5.21 -17.75 -4.88
C ILE A 277 -3.72 -18.02 -4.72
N LEU A 278 -2.87 -17.05 -5.09
CA LEU A 278 -1.42 -17.17 -5.00
C LEU A 278 -0.89 -16.93 -3.58
N ASP A 279 -1.42 -15.92 -2.91
CA ASP A 279 -1.15 -15.63 -1.49
C ASP A 279 -2.45 -15.43 -0.71
N PRO A 280 -2.98 -16.49 -0.07
CA PRO A 280 -4.20 -16.39 0.74
C PRO A 280 -4.11 -15.45 1.94
N LYS A 281 -2.89 -15.01 2.31
CA LYS A 281 -2.67 -14.06 3.41
C LYS A 281 -2.48 -12.62 2.94
N HIS A 282 -2.65 -12.34 1.67
CA HIS A 282 -2.51 -11.00 1.11
C HIS A 282 -3.65 -10.07 1.59
N SER A 283 -3.46 -9.44 2.73
CA SER A 283 -4.50 -8.68 3.44
C SER A 283 -5.07 -7.51 2.62
N LEU A 284 -4.24 -6.82 1.85
CA LEU A 284 -4.69 -5.70 1.01
C LEU A 284 -5.58 -6.17 -0.15
N ALA A 285 -5.22 -7.28 -0.79
CA ALA A 285 -6.05 -7.86 -1.86
C ALA A 285 -7.41 -8.32 -1.31
N ALA A 286 -7.42 -8.98 -0.14
CA ALA A 286 -8.64 -9.38 0.53
C ALA A 286 -9.54 -8.18 0.87
N THR A 287 -8.97 -7.14 1.46
CA THR A 287 -9.70 -5.93 1.83
C THR A 287 -10.29 -5.23 0.61
N ASN A 288 -9.51 -5.06 -0.47
CA ASN A 288 -9.98 -4.38 -1.68
C ASN A 288 -11.03 -5.21 -2.43
N LEU A 289 -10.86 -6.54 -2.50
CA LEU A 289 -11.90 -7.43 -3.04
C LEU A 289 -13.20 -7.31 -2.25
N ALA A 290 -13.12 -7.35 -0.92
CA ALA A 290 -14.31 -7.28 -0.06
C ALA A 290 -15.00 -5.90 -0.15
N LYS A 291 -14.25 -4.80 -0.28
CA LYS A 291 -14.82 -3.46 -0.54
C LYS A 291 -15.54 -3.42 -1.88
N LEU A 292 -14.93 -3.96 -2.94
CA LEU A 292 -15.53 -4.03 -4.25
C LEU A 292 -16.82 -4.87 -4.26
N LEU A 293 -16.84 -6.00 -3.55
CA LEU A 293 -18.03 -6.83 -3.35
C LEU A 293 -19.13 -6.06 -2.60
N TYR A 294 -18.76 -5.31 -1.55
CA TYR A 294 -19.68 -4.47 -0.80
C TYR A 294 -20.32 -3.38 -1.69
N GLU A 295 -19.54 -2.68 -2.50
CA GLU A 295 -20.01 -1.67 -3.44
C GLU A 295 -20.97 -2.26 -4.50
N ASN A 296 -20.71 -3.50 -4.92
CA ASN A 296 -21.59 -4.27 -5.81
C ASN A 296 -22.78 -4.92 -5.10
N LYS A 297 -23.01 -4.62 -3.82
CA LYS A 297 -24.10 -5.16 -2.98
C LYS A 297 -24.05 -6.69 -2.78
N GLN A 298 -22.88 -7.29 -2.95
CA GLN A 298 -22.62 -8.70 -2.67
C GLN A 298 -22.19 -8.85 -1.19
N PHE A 299 -23.09 -8.45 -0.28
CA PHE A 299 -22.78 -8.26 1.14
C PHE A 299 -22.33 -9.55 1.84
N ARG A 300 -22.93 -10.69 1.48
CA ARG A 300 -22.58 -11.98 2.08
C ARG A 300 -21.14 -12.39 1.77
N GLU A 301 -20.76 -12.33 0.50
CA GLU A 301 -19.40 -12.68 0.08
C GLU A 301 -18.37 -11.71 0.67
N ALA A 302 -18.70 -10.41 0.72
CA ALA A 302 -17.88 -9.40 1.37
C ALA A 302 -17.71 -9.69 2.88
N ALA A 303 -18.80 -10.04 3.58
CA ALA A 303 -18.77 -10.38 5.00
C ALA A 303 -17.89 -11.59 5.30
N GLU A 304 -17.92 -12.63 4.47
CA GLU A 304 -17.07 -13.80 4.60
C GLU A 304 -15.59 -13.41 4.59
N ILE A 305 -15.18 -12.55 3.66
CA ILE A 305 -13.77 -12.08 3.56
C ILE A 305 -13.41 -11.15 4.73
N PHE A 306 -14.27 -10.17 5.08
CA PHE A 306 -13.99 -9.26 6.19
C PHE A 306 -13.92 -9.98 7.53
N SER A 307 -14.64 -11.09 7.71
CA SER A 307 -14.63 -11.87 8.94
C SER A 307 -13.28 -12.52 9.25
N LEU A 308 -12.45 -12.74 8.23
CA LEU A 308 -11.11 -13.33 8.35
C LEU A 308 -10.05 -12.33 8.84
N ASN A 309 -10.36 -11.04 8.81
CA ASN A 309 -9.42 -9.98 9.16
C ASN A 309 -9.88 -9.23 10.41
N GLU A 310 -9.07 -9.25 11.47
CA GLU A 310 -9.45 -8.67 12.77
C GLU A 310 -9.10 -7.19 12.93
N ASN A 311 -8.57 -6.51 11.90
CA ASN A 311 -8.35 -5.08 12.00
C ASN A 311 -9.68 -4.30 12.11
N SER A 312 -9.64 -3.14 12.78
CA SER A 312 -10.82 -2.32 13.05
C SER A 312 -11.62 -1.97 11.79
N GLU A 313 -10.96 -1.61 10.70
CA GLU A 313 -11.62 -1.26 9.43
C GLU A 313 -12.41 -2.43 8.86
N SER A 314 -11.80 -3.61 8.74
CA SER A 314 -12.48 -4.82 8.24
C SER A 314 -13.65 -5.22 9.12
N GLN A 315 -13.53 -5.11 10.43
CA GLN A 315 -14.60 -5.44 11.36
C GLN A 315 -15.76 -4.43 11.30
N GLN A 316 -15.50 -3.17 10.97
CA GLN A 316 -16.54 -2.19 10.70
C GLN A 316 -17.24 -2.45 9.35
N TYR A 317 -16.51 -2.84 8.31
CA TYR A 317 -17.13 -3.27 7.04
C TYR A 317 -17.93 -4.55 7.20
N LEU A 318 -17.48 -5.50 8.02
CA LEU A 318 -18.27 -6.68 8.39
C LEU A 318 -19.61 -6.28 9.01
N LEU A 319 -19.59 -5.34 9.97
CA LEU A 319 -20.83 -4.80 10.56
C LEU A 319 -21.77 -4.24 9.48
N LYS A 320 -21.22 -3.44 8.54
CA LYS A 320 -22.00 -2.86 7.43
C LYS A 320 -22.65 -3.96 6.57
N CYS A 321 -21.89 -4.98 6.19
CA CYS A 321 -22.41 -6.11 5.42
C CYS A 321 -23.53 -6.84 6.16
N LEU A 322 -23.32 -7.20 7.42
CA LEU A 322 -24.32 -7.90 8.24
C LEU A 322 -25.59 -7.07 8.42
N TYR A 323 -25.45 -5.76 8.51
CA TYR A 323 -26.59 -4.84 8.62
C TYR A 323 -27.42 -4.82 7.32
N GLU A 324 -26.76 -4.72 6.16
CA GLU A 324 -27.43 -4.74 4.85
C GLU A 324 -28.10 -6.10 4.54
N GLU A 325 -27.55 -7.21 5.06
CA GLU A 325 -28.16 -8.54 4.98
C GLU A 325 -29.38 -8.71 5.89
N GLY A 326 -29.60 -7.80 6.84
CA GLY A 326 -30.74 -7.85 7.75
C GLY A 326 -30.63 -8.90 8.86
N SER A 327 -29.43 -9.35 9.20
CA SER A 327 -29.22 -10.36 10.26
C SER A 327 -29.12 -9.70 11.64
N GLU A 328 -30.25 -9.46 12.29
CA GLU A 328 -30.35 -8.82 13.63
C GLU A 328 -29.37 -9.42 14.65
N THR A 329 -29.36 -10.74 14.79
CA THR A 329 -28.49 -11.44 15.77
C THR A 329 -27.01 -11.24 15.46
N ALA A 330 -26.62 -11.29 14.18
CA ALA A 330 -25.24 -11.08 13.76
C ALA A 330 -24.80 -9.63 13.96
N VAL A 331 -25.65 -8.67 13.62
CA VAL A 331 -25.44 -7.24 13.87
C VAL A 331 -25.23 -6.96 15.36
N LEU A 332 -26.12 -7.48 16.22
CA LEU A 332 -26.01 -7.33 17.67
C LEU A 332 -24.69 -7.91 18.20
N THR A 333 -24.32 -9.10 17.73
CA THR A 333 -23.08 -9.77 18.14
C THR A 333 -21.85 -8.96 17.72
N GLN A 334 -21.83 -8.47 16.48
CA GLN A 334 -20.72 -7.69 15.94
C GLN A 334 -20.62 -6.30 16.62
N LEU A 335 -21.74 -5.63 16.87
CA LEU A 335 -21.75 -4.38 17.63
C LEU A 335 -21.21 -4.55 19.04
N LYS A 336 -21.61 -5.60 19.76
CA LYS A 336 -21.07 -5.90 21.09
C LYS A 336 -19.55 -6.13 21.03
N LYS A 337 -19.08 -6.96 20.09
CA LYS A 337 -17.65 -7.23 19.90
C LYS A 337 -16.87 -5.91 19.69
N LEU A 338 -17.34 -5.03 18.82
CA LEU A 338 -16.66 -3.77 18.52
C LEU A 338 -16.67 -2.81 19.72
N ILE A 339 -17.79 -2.69 20.43
CA ILE A 339 -17.92 -1.87 21.64
C ILE A 339 -17.00 -2.39 22.75
N ASP A 340 -16.96 -3.69 22.99
CA ASP A 340 -16.11 -4.35 24.00
C ASP A 340 -14.61 -4.18 23.68
N ASN A 341 -14.26 -4.12 22.40
CA ASN A 341 -12.90 -3.79 21.93
C ASN A 341 -12.56 -2.28 22.05
N GLY A 342 -13.48 -1.46 22.56
CA GLY A 342 -13.26 -0.04 22.81
C GLY A 342 -13.57 0.88 21.63
N GLU A 343 -14.17 0.38 20.55
CA GLU A 343 -14.59 1.19 19.41
C GLU A 343 -15.71 2.15 19.82
N LYS A 344 -15.53 3.43 19.49
CA LYS A 344 -16.44 4.51 19.89
C LYS A 344 -16.49 5.64 18.86
N ASN A 345 -16.36 5.28 17.59
CA ASN A 345 -16.38 6.19 16.43
C ASN A 345 -17.79 6.41 15.88
N ALA A 346 -17.89 7.24 14.84
CA ALA A 346 -19.15 7.59 14.19
C ALA A 346 -19.85 6.38 13.56
N VAL A 347 -19.11 5.43 12.99
CA VAL A 347 -19.68 4.21 12.37
C VAL A 347 -20.45 3.42 13.44
N ILE A 348 -19.80 3.10 14.55
CA ILE A 348 -20.45 2.36 15.64
C ILE A 348 -21.67 3.14 16.16
N GLY A 349 -21.51 4.46 16.35
CA GLY A 349 -22.60 5.33 16.79
C GLY A 349 -23.81 5.30 15.86
N SER A 350 -23.58 5.32 14.56
CA SER A 350 -24.63 5.25 13.54
C SER A 350 -25.35 3.91 13.57
N TYR A 351 -24.58 2.80 13.50
CA TYR A 351 -25.19 1.47 13.43
C TYR A 351 -25.90 1.05 14.72
N VAL A 352 -25.45 1.51 15.90
CA VAL A 352 -26.23 1.34 17.15
C VAL A 352 -27.57 2.05 17.06
N SER A 353 -27.61 3.31 16.59
CA SER A 353 -28.85 4.08 16.46
C SER A 353 -29.78 3.48 15.40
N ARG A 354 -29.25 3.10 14.24
CA ARG A 354 -30.02 2.50 13.14
C ARG A 354 -30.59 1.14 13.52
N ALA A 355 -29.78 0.28 14.13
CA ALA A 355 -30.23 -1.03 14.60
C ALA A 355 -31.29 -0.90 15.73
N HIS A 356 -31.17 0.10 16.59
CA HIS A 356 -32.24 0.40 17.56
C HIS A 356 -33.55 0.78 16.85
N ASN A 357 -33.48 1.69 15.89
CA ASN A 357 -34.69 2.21 15.21
C ASN A 357 -35.32 1.18 14.25
N ARG A 358 -34.52 0.32 13.62
CA ARG A 358 -35.01 -0.71 12.68
C ARG A 358 -35.47 -1.98 13.39
N ASP A 359 -34.64 -2.49 14.32
CA ASP A 359 -34.75 -3.84 14.87
C ASP A 359 -35.06 -3.84 16.38
N GLY A 360 -35.18 -2.68 17.04
CA GLY A 360 -35.42 -2.57 18.48
C GLY A 360 -34.22 -2.98 19.35
N ILE A 361 -33.01 -3.05 18.78
CA ILE A 361 -31.80 -3.47 19.49
C ILE A 361 -31.45 -2.45 20.57
N GLU A 362 -31.46 -2.87 21.83
CA GLU A 362 -31.07 -2.01 22.96
C GLU A 362 -29.58 -2.19 23.29
N LEU A 363 -28.76 -1.24 22.87
CA LEU A 363 -27.35 -1.09 23.21
C LEU A 363 -27.05 0.32 23.64
N ARG A 364 -26.14 0.46 24.61
CA ARG A 364 -25.59 1.77 24.93
C ARG A 364 -24.71 2.25 23.80
N ASN A 365 -25.04 3.39 23.20
CA ASN A 365 -24.25 3.98 22.13
C ASN A 365 -22.98 4.63 22.72
N PRO A 366 -21.77 4.12 22.40
CA PRO A 366 -20.54 4.62 22.98
C PRO A 366 -20.10 5.98 22.39
N TYR A 367 -20.64 6.34 21.24
CA TYR A 367 -20.36 7.61 20.56
C TYR A 367 -21.36 8.69 20.97
N CYS A 368 -22.66 8.51 20.67
CA CYS A 368 -23.69 9.47 21.02
C CYS A 368 -25.08 8.80 21.07
N GLN A 369 -25.71 8.75 22.24
CA GLN A 369 -27.01 8.08 22.43
C GLN A 369 -28.16 8.86 21.76
N LYS A 370 -28.11 10.19 21.79
CA LYS A 370 -29.13 11.08 21.21
C LYS A 370 -28.52 12.08 20.24
N PRO A 371 -28.00 11.61 19.08
CA PRO A 371 -27.18 12.44 18.18
C PRO A 371 -27.93 13.67 17.62
N LEU A 372 -29.25 13.61 17.47
CA LEU A 372 -30.05 14.75 17.00
C LEU A 372 -30.03 15.95 17.97
N ASN A 373 -29.81 15.71 19.27
CA ASN A 373 -29.69 16.79 20.26
C ASN A 373 -28.37 17.58 20.11
N PHE A 374 -27.41 17.04 19.38
CA PHE A 374 -26.11 17.65 19.12
C PHE A 374 -25.99 18.28 17.73
N VAL A 375 -27.14 18.54 17.09
CA VAL A 375 -27.19 19.30 15.85
C VAL A 375 -27.22 20.78 16.20
N HIS A 376 -26.18 21.50 15.76
CA HIS A 376 -26.02 22.93 15.99
C HIS A 376 -26.11 23.70 14.68
N HIS A 377 -27.00 24.72 14.64
CA HIS A 377 -27.21 25.56 13.47
C HIS A 377 -27.11 27.04 13.87
N LYS A 378 -26.34 27.83 13.14
CA LYS A 378 -26.19 29.28 13.36
C LYS A 378 -25.83 30.01 12.05
N SER A 379 -25.96 31.34 12.07
CA SER A 379 -25.51 32.21 10.96
C SER A 379 -24.08 32.71 11.19
N LEU A 380 -23.29 32.77 10.14
CA LEU A 380 -21.95 33.35 10.09
C LEU A 380 -21.92 34.78 9.54
N LEU A 381 -23.04 35.29 9.00
CA LEU A 381 -23.10 36.59 8.30
C LEU A 381 -22.66 37.78 9.14
N HIS A 382 -22.77 37.69 10.47
CA HIS A 382 -22.38 38.76 11.39
C HIS A 382 -21.06 38.49 12.12
N ILE A 383 -20.39 37.38 11.80
CA ILE A 383 -19.19 36.95 12.51
C ILE A 383 -17.95 37.22 11.66
N VAL A 384 -18.06 37.13 10.32
CA VAL A 384 -17.00 37.30 9.36
C VAL A 384 -17.49 38.13 8.17
N ASP A 385 -16.57 38.72 7.41
CA ASP A 385 -16.86 39.26 6.08
C ASP A 385 -17.12 38.08 5.11
N PHE A 386 -18.38 37.64 5.12
CA PHE A 386 -18.81 36.41 4.47
C PHE A 386 -18.52 36.42 2.94
N PRO A 387 -18.83 37.50 2.19
CA PRO A 387 -18.50 37.54 0.77
C PRO A 387 -16.99 37.52 0.49
N ALA A 388 -16.19 38.30 1.23
CA ALA A 388 -14.76 38.36 1.03
C ALA A 388 -14.05 37.03 1.32
N THR A 389 -14.65 36.21 2.19
CA THR A 389 -14.09 34.93 2.63
C THR A 389 -14.67 33.76 1.83
N PHE A 390 -15.98 33.54 1.90
CA PHE A 390 -16.62 32.33 1.39
C PHE A 390 -17.03 32.42 -0.09
N ASP A 391 -17.53 33.56 -0.57
CA ASP A 391 -17.84 33.69 -2.00
C ASP A 391 -16.56 33.67 -2.85
N ARG A 392 -15.47 34.21 -2.31
CA ARG A 392 -14.17 34.23 -2.97
C ARG A 392 -13.61 32.81 -3.16
N ILE A 393 -13.63 31.95 -2.13
CA ILE A 393 -13.10 30.59 -2.26
C ILE A 393 -13.96 29.74 -3.20
N ALA A 394 -15.29 29.89 -3.12
CA ALA A 394 -16.19 29.18 -4.03
C ALA A 394 -15.95 29.59 -5.48
N THR A 395 -15.80 30.90 -5.74
CA THR A 395 -15.50 31.42 -7.08
C THR A 395 -14.15 30.89 -7.58
N THR A 396 -13.10 30.95 -6.75
CA THR A 396 -11.77 30.46 -7.13
C THR A 396 -11.81 28.99 -7.56
N LEU A 397 -12.43 28.12 -6.76
CA LEU A 397 -12.43 26.66 -7.02
C LEU A 397 -13.41 26.21 -8.11
N LEU A 398 -14.51 26.95 -8.32
CA LEU A 398 -15.52 26.58 -9.32
C LEU A 398 -15.24 27.18 -10.70
N THR A 399 -14.37 28.20 -10.82
CA THR A 399 -14.00 28.83 -12.10
C THR A 399 -12.63 28.42 -12.60
N ASP A 400 -11.79 27.84 -11.74
CA ASP A 400 -10.49 27.32 -12.13
C ASP A 400 -10.65 26.08 -13.00
N SER A 401 -10.28 26.20 -14.28
CA SER A 401 -10.32 25.08 -15.24
C SER A 401 -9.31 23.96 -14.91
N ALA A 402 -8.35 24.23 -14.02
CA ALA A 402 -7.39 23.26 -13.52
C ALA A 402 -7.87 22.56 -12.24
N ALA A 403 -8.97 23.02 -11.60
CA ALA A 403 -9.52 22.35 -10.44
C ALA A 403 -10.13 21.00 -10.84
N GLU A 404 -9.55 19.93 -10.33
CA GLU A 404 -10.09 18.59 -10.54
C GLU A 404 -11.47 18.47 -9.87
N HIS A 405 -12.44 17.98 -10.61
CA HIS A 405 -13.78 17.66 -10.10
C HIS A 405 -13.91 16.15 -9.95
N ARG A 406 -14.30 15.72 -8.76
CA ARG A 406 -14.58 14.30 -8.50
C ARG A 406 -16.04 13.99 -8.81
N ALA A 407 -16.28 12.96 -9.63
CA ALA A 407 -17.61 12.39 -9.77
C ALA A 407 -18.02 11.75 -8.43
N GLN A 408 -19.19 12.12 -7.92
CA GLN A 408 -19.74 11.55 -6.69
C GLN A 408 -21.08 10.86 -7.01
N THR A 409 -21.15 9.57 -6.77
CA THR A 409 -22.34 8.74 -7.08
C THR A 409 -23.59 9.16 -6.29
N LEU A 410 -23.40 9.79 -5.13
CA LEU A 410 -24.47 10.26 -4.26
C LEU A 410 -25.03 11.65 -4.67
N LEU A 411 -24.33 12.37 -5.55
CA LEU A 411 -24.66 13.72 -5.97
C LEU A 411 -25.39 13.70 -7.32
N THR A 412 -26.62 14.22 -7.34
CA THR A 412 -27.42 14.39 -8.56
C THR A 412 -27.43 15.87 -8.95
N ASN A 413 -27.27 16.18 -10.22
CA ASN A 413 -27.25 17.54 -10.79
C ASN A 413 -26.28 18.47 -10.03
N GLY A 414 -25.07 18.02 -9.82
CA GLY A 414 -24.05 18.80 -9.13
C GLY A 414 -22.63 18.33 -9.42
N ILE A 415 -21.67 19.10 -8.95
CA ILE A 415 -20.23 18.82 -9.00
C ILE A 415 -19.63 19.00 -7.62
N GLN A 416 -18.57 18.26 -7.33
CA GLN A 416 -17.77 18.36 -6.11
C GLN A 416 -16.31 18.57 -6.47
N THR A 417 -15.60 19.44 -5.74
CA THR A 417 -14.15 19.60 -5.89
C THR A 417 -13.41 18.36 -5.37
N ALA A 418 -12.32 18.00 -6.02
CA ALA A 418 -11.38 17.00 -5.52
C ALA A 418 -10.39 17.62 -4.52
N GLY A 419 -9.83 16.79 -3.64
CA GLY A 419 -8.81 17.20 -2.66
C GLY A 419 -9.36 18.01 -1.48
N ASN A 420 -8.43 18.56 -0.68
CA ASN A 420 -8.78 19.32 0.51
C ASN A 420 -8.66 20.83 0.25
N VAL A 421 -9.79 21.53 0.25
CA VAL A 421 -9.90 22.98 0.02
C VAL A 421 -8.96 23.78 0.90
N PHE A 422 -8.74 23.40 2.14
CA PHE A 422 -7.92 24.14 3.10
C PHE A 422 -6.44 24.16 2.72
N SER A 423 -5.94 23.11 2.09
CA SER A 423 -4.56 23.05 1.58
C SER A 423 -4.41 23.64 0.17
N GLN A 424 -5.43 23.52 -0.67
CA GLN A 424 -5.39 23.95 -2.07
C GLN A 424 -5.45 25.48 -2.25
N CYS A 425 -6.12 26.19 -1.32
CA CYS A 425 -6.39 27.62 -1.44
C CYS A 425 -5.41 28.54 -0.66
N GLY A 426 -4.23 28.05 -0.31
CA GLY A 426 -3.15 28.83 0.28
C GLY A 426 -3.58 29.62 1.53
N GLU A 427 -3.44 30.95 1.51
CA GLU A 427 -3.76 31.80 2.67
C GLU A 427 -5.26 31.84 2.99
N LEU A 428 -6.10 31.93 1.96
CA LEU A 428 -7.55 31.93 2.11
C LEU A 428 -8.06 30.59 2.68
N GLY A 429 -7.50 29.47 2.27
CA GLY A 429 -7.83 28.15 2.84
C GLY A 429 -7.49 28.07 4.32
N ARG A 430 -6.34 28.60 4.74
CA ARG A 430 -5.94 28.68 6.16
C ARG A 430 -6.85 29.59 6.99
N GLU A 431 -7.27 30.74 6.42
CA GLU A 431 -8.20 31.64 7.08
C GLU A 431 -9.54 30.94 7.37
N ILE A 432 -10.11 30.28 6.37
CA ILE A 432 -11.37 29.54 6.52
C ILE A 432 -11.21 28.38 7.52
N GLU A 433 -10.09 27.68 7.47
CA GLU A 433 -9.78 26.63 8.43
C GLU A 433 -9.77 27.16 9.87
N MET A 434 -9.21 28.32 10.13
CA MET A 434 -9.19 28.95 11.44
C MET A 434 -10.60 29.33 11.92
N ILE A 435 -11.45 29.83 11.03
CA ILE A 435 -12.86 30.13 11.34
C ILE A 435 -13.57 28.85 11.76
N ILE A 436 -13.44 27.79 10.97
CA ILE A 436 -14.06 26.49 11.26
C ILE A 436 -13.55 25.90 12.59
N ARG A 437 -12.25 25.94 12.84
CA ARG A 437 -11.66 25.47 14.12
C ARG A 437 -12.21 26.27 15.32
N THR A 438 -12.44 27.55 15.14
CA THR A 438 -13.06 28.39 16.18
C THR A 438 -14.50 27.95 16.43
N GLU A 439 -15.27 27.69 15.39
CA GLU A 439 -16.66 27.24 15.52
C GLU A 439 -16.76 25.81 16.09
N ILE A 440 -15.86 24.93 15.77
CA ILE A 440 -15.74 23.59 16.39
C ILE A 440 -15.43 23.72 17.89
N LYS A 441 -14.56 24.65 18.27
CA LYS A 441 -14.29 24.94 19.69
C LYS A 441 -15.52 25.50 20.42
N ASN A 442 -16.25 26.39 19.75
CA ASN A 442 -17.51 26.95 20.27
C ASN A 442 -18.59 25.87 20.43
N TYR A 443 -18.68 24.93 19.46
CA TYR A 443 -19.55 23.76 19.51
C TYR A 443 -19.24 22.90 20.74
N ARG A 444 -17.96 22.52 20.94
CA ARG A 444 -17.55 21.74 22.11
C ARG A 444 -17.90 22.42 23.41
N LYS A 445 -17.66 23.73 23.49
CA LYS A 445 -18.01 24.54 24.68
C LYS A 445 -19.53 24.60 24.91
N HIS A 446 -20.33 24.71 23.84
CA HIS A 446 -21.82 24.75 23.95
C HIS A 446 -22.38 23.47 24.57
N PHE A 447 -21.76 22.33 24.31
CA PHE A 447 -22.15 21.03 24.86
C PHE A 447 -21.26 20.56 26.03
N GLU A 448 -20.46 21.46 26.61
CA GLU A 448 -19.61 21.16 27.76
C GLU A 448 -20.45 20.65 28.95
N GLY A 449 -19.94 19.60 29.63
CA GLY A 449 -20.66 18.92 30.71
C GLY A 449 -21.58 17.78 30.27
N SER A 450 -21.76 17.57 28.96
CA SER A 450 -22.48 16.40 28.46
C SER A 450 -21.74 15.09 28.76
N ASN A 451 -22.51 14.05 29.16
CA ASN A 451 -22.00 12.70 29.40
C ASN A 451 -21.95 11.84 28.14
N GLU A 452 -22.35 12.38 26.98
CA GLU A 452 -22.26 11.64 25.70
C GLU A 452 -20.82 11.41 25.25
N GLY A 453 -20.58 10.26 24.65
CA GLY A 453 -19.25 9.87 24.16
C GLY A 453 -18.68 10.87 23.15
N LEU A 454 -19.50 11.48 22.31
CA LEU A 454 -19.14 12.55 21.38
C LEU A 454 -18.33 13.67 22.07
N ILE A 455 -18.73 14.08 23.26
CA ILE A 455 -18.10 15.18 24.01
C ILE A 455 -17.02 14.68 24.97
N ARG A 456 -17.28 13.56 25.67
CA ARG A 456 -16.33 12.98 26.64
C ARG A 456 -15.06 12.45 26.01
N ASN A 457 -15.18 11.85 24.81
CA ASN A 457 -14.07 11.27 24.06
C ASN A 457 -13.59 12.22 22.95
N TRP A 458 -13.78 13.55 23.11
CA TRP A 458 -13.39 14.51 22.10
C TRP A 458 -11.92 14.37 21.72
N PRO A 459 -11.56 14.22 20.43
CA PRO A 459 -10.18 14.01 20.01
C PRO A 459 -9.32 15.24 20.35
N GLU A 460 -8.16 14.99 20.97
CA GLU A 460 -7.21 16.07 21.30
C GLU A 460 -6.53 16.64 20.07
N LYS A 461 -6.27 15.76 19.08
CA LYS A 461 -5.68 16.12 17.77
C LYS A 461 -6.62 15.70 16.67
N TYR A 462 -6.77 16.57 15.68
CA TYR A 462 -7.58 16.29 14.50
C TYR A 462 -7.14 17.13 13.30
N THR A 463 -7.42 16.61 12.11
CA THR A 463 -7.34 17.34 10.84
C THR A 463 -8.73 17.79 10.39
N LEU A 464 -8.75 18.79 9.50
CA LEU A 464 -9.95 19.17 8.76
C LEU A 464 -9.79 18.79 7.30
N SER A 465 -10.80 18.12 6.77
CA SER A 465 -10.94 17.87 5.35
C SER A 465 -12.17 18.58 4.84
N GLY A 466 -12.05 19.35 3.76
CA GLY A 466 -13.17 20.13 3.24
C GLY A 466 -13.20 20.16 1.72
N TRP A 467 -14.41 20.30 1.17
CA TRP A 467 -14.68 20.34 -0.27
C TRP A 467 -15.89 21.22 -0.59
N ILE A 468 -15.91 21.80 -1.80
CA ILE A 468 -17.05 22.56 -2.28
C ILE A 468 -17.99 21.64 -3.07
N VAL A 469 -19.29 21.73 -2.76
CA VAL A 469 -20.36 21.08 -3.53
C VAL A 469 -21.18 22.17 -4.19
N SER A 470 -21.31 22.12 -5.51
CA SER A 470 -22.16 23.03 -6.29
C SER A 470 -23.25 22.23 -6.99
N MET A 471 -24.50 22.60 -6.77
CA MET A 471 -25.68 21.95 -7.34
C MET A 471 -26.49 22.94 -8.17
N VAL A 472 -27.11 22.44 -9.23
CA VAL A 472 -28.09 23.17 -10.07
C VAL A 472 -29.50 22.70 -9.78
N GLU A 473 -30.50 23.23 -10.50
CA GLU A 473 -31.93 22.87 -10.36
C GLU A 473 -32.17 21.36 -10.32
N GLY A 474 -32.96 20.90 -9.37
CA GLY A 474 -33.20 19.47 -9.09
C GLY A 474 -32.03 18.76 -8.38
N GLY A 475 -30.97 19.51 -8.04
CA GLY A 475 -29.79 18.96 -7.35
C GLY A 475 -30.14 18.41 -5.98
N LYS A 476 -29.62 17.23 -5.70
CA LYS A 476 -29.74 16.59 -4.40
C LYS A 476 -28.49 15.78 -4.04
N LEU A 477 -28.26 15.61 -2.77
CA LEU A 477 -27.28 14.70 -2.20
C LEU A 477 -28.04 13.59 -1.49
N ALA A 478 -27.80 12.35 -1.85
CA ALA A 478 -28.45 11.19 -1.25
C ALA A 478 -27.99 10.99 0.21
N ALA A 479 -28.81 10.30 1.00
CA ALA A 479 -28.51 10.05 2.41
C ALA A 479 -27.22 9.23 2.58
N HIS A 480 -26.28 9.76 3.36
CA HIS A 480 -25.00 9.14 3.68
C HIS A 480 -24.45 9.66 5.00
N MET A 481 -23.41 9.02 5.50
CA MET A 481 -22.63 9.47 6.65
C MET A 481 -21.15 9.51 6.30
N HIS A 482 -20.36 10.13 7.17
CA HIS A 482 -18.91 10.19 7.01
C HIS A 482 -18.20 9.29 8.03
N ASP A 483 -17.71 8.15 7.56
CA ASP A 483 -17.15 7.08 8.40
C ASP A 483 -15.94 7.51 9.25
N SER A 484 -15.07 8.34 8.70
CA SER A 484 -13.85 8.82 9.37
C SER A 484 -14.05 10.08 10.21
N GLY A 485 -15.18 10.76 10.04
CA GLY A 485 -15.47 12.01 10.75
C GLY A 485 -15.82 11.78 12.21
N TRP A 486 -15.42 12.72 13.07
CA TRP A 486 -15.96 12.87 14.42
C TRP A 486 -17.12 13.84 14.45
N LEU A 487 -16.96 14.96 13.77
CA LEU A 487 -17.97 15.98 13.57
C LEU A 487 -18.00 16.36 12.10
N THR A 488 -19.18 16.42 11.53
CA THR A 488 -19.43 16.88 10.16
C THR A 488 -20.00 18.28 10.18
N GLY A 489 -19.59 19.13 9.24
CA GLY A 489 -20.08 20.48 9.10
C GLY A 489 -20.37 20.88 7.66
N SER A 490 -21.26 21.86 7.51
CA SER A 490 -21.54 22.48 6.22
C SER A 490 -21.79 23.97 6.37
N ILE A 491 -21.13 24.77 5.52
CA ILE A 491 -21.33 26.21 5.41
C ILE A 491 -22.00 26.49 4.06
N TYR A 492 -23.16 27.10 4.11
CA TYR A 492 -23.98 27.41 2.95
C TYR A 492 -23.58 28.75 2.35
N ILE A 493 -22.77 28.69 1.29
CA ILE A 493 -22.21 29.89 0.63
C ILE A 493 -23.28 30.57 -0.20
N THR A 494 -24.00 29.82 -1.02
CA THR A 494 -25.12 30.33 -1.82
C THR A 494 -26.31 29.38 -1.66
N VAL A 495 -27.44 29.89 -1.23
CA VAL A 495 -28.70 29.15 -1.18
C VAL A 495 -29.73 29.94 -1.99
N PRO A 496 -30.28 29.34 -3.07
CA PRO A 496 -31.28 29.99 -3.90
C PRO A 496 -32.60 30.25 -3.10
N PRO A 497 -33.42 31.20 -3.56
CA PRO A 497 -34.75 31.40 -3.00
C PRO A 497 -35.58 30.11 -3.03
N LYS A 498 -36.26 29.82 -1.95
CA LYS A 498 -37.06 28.60 -1.81
C LYS A 498 -38.43 28.75 -2.48
N SER A 499 -38.74 27.78 -3.35
CA SER A 499 -40.09 27.68 -3.95
C SER A 499 -41.10 27.04 -3.02
N GLN A 500 -40.65 26.25 -2.05
CA GLN A 500 -41.45 25.60 -0.99
C GLN A 500 -40.64 25.61 0.32
N PRO A 501 -41.28 25.58 1.51
CA PRO A 501 -40.59 25.70 2.80
C PRO A 501 -39.43 24.73 3.00
N ASP A 502 -39.56 23.50 2.54
CA ASP A 502 -38.56 22.44 2.74
C ASP A 502 -37.58 22.29 1.57
N SER A 503 -37.75 23.05 0.48
CA SER A 503 -36.90 22.98 -0.71
C SER A 503 -35.47 23.33 -0.36
N GLY A 504 -34.53 22.44 -0.70
CA GLY A 504 -33.13 22.64 -0.44
C GLY A 504 -32.70 22.52 1.03
N ASN A 505 -33.55 22.09 1.95
CA ASN A 505 -33.17 21.89 3.33
C ASN A 505 -32.15 20.78 3.53
N LEU A 506 -31.28 20.92 4.53
CA LEU A 506 -30.46 19.83 5.05
C LEU A 506 -31.35 18.99 5.99
N VAL A 507 -31.34 17.68 5.77
CA VAL A 507 -31.98 16.74 6.71
C VAL A 507 -30.89 15.86 7.31
N VAL A 508 -30.95 15.70 8.64
CA VAL A 508 -30.12 14.78 9.41
C VAL A 508 -30.97 13.70 10.04
N SER A 509 -30.49 12.46 10.08
CA SER A 509 -31.28 11.30 10.50
C SER A 509 -30.43 10.31 11.32
N SER A 510 -31.03 9.76 12.38
CA SER A 510 -30.48 8.65 13.17
C SER A 510 -31.05 7.28 12.77
N GLU A 511 -31.88 7.24 11.74
CA GLU A 511 -32.50 6.03 11.15
C GLU A 511 -32.20 5.93 9.66
N ASP A 512 -32.49 4.77 9.06
CA ASP A 512 -32.40 4.57 7.62
C ASP A 512 -33.38 5.45 6.86
N VAL A 513 -32.98 5.93 5.69
CA VAL A 513 -33.75 6.84 4.87
C VAL A 513 -34.26 6.11 3.63
N GLU A 514 -35.35 5.36 3.78
CA GLU A 514 -36.02 4.71 2.67
C GLU A 514 -36.93 5.69 1.89
N ASN A 515 -37.54 6.64 2.61
CA ASN A 515 -38.39 7.67 2.05
C ASN A 515 -37.98 9.06 2.56
N GLU A 516 -37.42 9.87 1.67
CA GLU A 516 -36.92 11.23 1.98
C GLU A 516 -38.03 12.21 2.42
N VAL A 517 -39.31 11.91 2.12
CA VAL A 517 -40.46 12.79 2.41
C VAL A 517 -41.12 12.46 3.76
N ALA A 518 -40.92 11.24 4.27
CA ALA A 518 -41.54 10.80 5.51
C ALA A 518 -41.10 11.64 6.72
N VAL A 519 -42.07 12.01 7.55
CA VAL A 519 -41.81 12.68 8.84
C VAL A 519 -41.53 11.61 9.90
N SER A 520 -40.44 11.77 10.63
CA SER A 520 -40.06 10.88 11.73
C SER A 520 -39.45 11.71 12.86
N GLU A 521 -39.62 11.27 14.09
CA GLU A 521 -38.96 11.87 15.26
C GLU A 521 -37.45 11.64 15.26
N ASN A 522 -37.00 10.65 14.50
CA ASN A 522 -35.59 10.32 14.30
C ASN A 522 -34.91 11.11 13.17
N ARG A 523 -35.60 12.14 12.64
CA ARG A 523 -35.13 13.04 11.59
C ARG A 523 -35.33 14.49 11.96
N ARG A 524 -34.39 15.34 11.55
CA ARG A 524 -34.49 16.79 11.72
C ARG A 524 -34.22 17.51 10.41
N SER A 525 -35.20 18.21 9.89
CA SER A 525 -35.06 19.15 8.77
C SER A 525 -34.52 20.48 9.28
N ILE A 526 -33.46 20.98 8.64
CA ILE A 526 -32.81 22.25 9.01
C ILE A 526 -33.04 23.23 7.87
N ASP A 527 -33.72 24.33 8.19
CA ASP A 527 -33.93 25.43 7.26
C ASP A 527 -32.62 26.19 7.07
N VAL A 528 -31.93 25.95 5.94
CA VAL A 528 -30.65 26.58 5.63
C VAL A 528 -30.84 27.75 4.68
N ILE A 529 -30.10 28.82 4.93
CA ILE A 529 -30.01 30.03 4.11
C ILE A 529 -28.52 30.35 3.85
N THR A 530 -28.25 31.27 2.93
CA THR A 530 -26.88 31.78 2.75
C THR A 530 -26.29 32.28 4.05
N GLY A 531 -25.08 31.88 4.38
CA GLY A 531 -24.40 32.16 5.64
C GLY A 531 -24.70 31.18 6.78
N SER A 532 -25.57 30.17 6.59
CA SER A 532 -25.78 29.11 7.58
C SER A 532 -24.54 28.24 7.77
N LEU A 533 -24.19 27.98 9.03
CA LEU A 533 -23.29 26.91 9.46
C LEU A 533 -24.11 25.85 10.19
N CYS A 534 -23.99 24.60 9.74
CA CYS A 534 -24.53 23.43 10.44
C CYS A 534 -23.37 22.57 10.93
N LEU A 535 -23.39 22.14 12.19
CA LEU A 535 -22.47 21.19 12.80
C LEU A 535 -23.28 20.06 13.43
N PHE A 536 -22.91 18.82 13.18
CA PHE A 536 -23.61 17.65 13.69
C PHE A 536 -22.68 16.43 13.80
N PRO A 537 -23.02 15.46 14.69
CA PRO A 537 -22.26 14.22 14.83
C PRO A 537 -22.17 13.48 13.50
N SER A 538 -20.97 13.04 13.11
CA SER A 538 -20.76 12.32 11.84
C SER A 538 -21.50 10.97 11.78
N SER A 539 -22.01 10.47 12.91
CA SER A 539 -22.86 9.28 12.98
C SER A 539 -24.25 9.46 12.37
N LEU A 540 -24.69 10.72 12.14
CA LEU A 540 -25.98 10.99 11.52
C LEU A 540 -25.90 10.83 10.01
N LEU A 541 -26.84 10.07 9.44
CA LEU A 541 -27.12 10.15 8.01
C LEU A 541 -27.58 11.56 7.67
N HIS A 542 -27.12 12.11 6.56
CA HIS A 542 -27.57 13.42 6.12
C HIS A 542 -27.75 13.47 4.61
N TYR A 543 -28.70 14.29 4.17
CA TYR A 543 -29.04 14.45 2.78
C TYR A 543 -29.62 15.85 2.51
N THR A 544 -29.65 16.24 1.24
CA THR A 544 -30.24 17.50 0.79
C THR A 544 -31.53 17.23 0.05
N ARG A 545 -32.64 17.85 0.45
CA ARG A 545 -33.88 17.83 -0.33
C ARG A 545 -33.67 18.55 -1.67
N PRO A 546 -34.24 18.03 -2.78
CA PRO A 546 -34.15 18.71 -4.07
C PRO A 546 -34.69 20.14 -3.98
N PHE A 547 -34.12 21.05 -4.74
CA PHE A 547 -34.59 22.44 -4.84
C PHE A 547 -34.89 22.77 -6.31
N ASN A 548 -35.79 23.72 -6.50
CA ASN A 548 -36.29 24.13 -7.80
C ASN A 548 -36.03 25.64 -7.96
N ALA A 549 -34.80 25.99 -8.39
CA ALA A 549 -34.37 27.34 -8.64
C ALA A 549 -33.28 27.34 -9.71
N LYS A 550 -33.22 28.40 -10.51
CA LYS A 550 -32.21 28.56 -11.57
C LYS A 550 -30.82 28.86 -11.04
N GLU A 551 -30.74 29.51 -9.89
CA GLU A 551 -29.48 29.83 -9.22
C GLU A 551 -28.83 28.57 -8.65
N LYS A 552 -27.49 28.54 -8.68
CA LYS A 552 -26.71 27.45 -8.10
C LYS A 552 -26.79 27.47 -6.56
N ARG A 553 -26.83 26.30 -5.96
CA ARG A 553 -26.59 26.12 -4.54
C ARG A 553 -25.12 25.73 -4.34
N VAL A 554 -24.40 26.44 -3.48
CA VAL A 554 -22.98 26.20 -3.20
C VAL A 554 -22.78 26.01 -1.70
N VAL A 555 -22.12 24.93 -1.34
CA VAL A 555 -21.88 24.52 0.05
C VAL A 555 -20.42 24.14 0.21
N LEU A 556 -19.76 24.64 1.25
CA LEU A 556 -18.52 24.11 1.76
C LEU A 556 -18.84 23.04 2.80
N ALA A 557 -18.64 21.79 2.46
CA ALA A 557 -18.75 20.67 3.39
C ALA A 557 -17.38 20.35 4.00
N PHE A 558 -17.34 19.88 5.24
CA PHE A 558 -16.10 19.51 5.90
C PHE A 558 -16.30 18.49 7.01
N ASP A 559 -15.21 17.75 7.30
CA ASP A 559 -15.12 16.81 8.40
C ASP A 559 -13.99 17.17 9.35
N MET A 560 -14.25 16.97 10.62
CA MET A 560 -13.26 16.90 11.67
C MET A 560 -12.85 15.44 11.85
N ILE A 561 -11.62 15.10 11.46
CA ILE A 561 -11.11 13.72 11.45
C ILE A 561 -10.09 13.56 12.59
N PRO A 562 -10.30 12.66 13.56
CA PRO A 562 -9.32 12.34 14.61
C PRO A 562 -8.00 11.87 14.03
N LEU A 563 -6.87 12.22 14.70
CA LEU A 563 -5.52 11.75 14.37
C LEU A 563 -5.08 10.62 15.28
#